data_cd22f03be0dc2980f4992dfcf1b455bc
#
_entry.id   cd22f03be0dc2980f4992dfcf1b455bc
#
_cell.length_a   1.000
_cell.length_b   1.000
_cell.length_c   1.000
_cell.angle_alpha   90.00
_cell.angle_beta   90.00
_cell.angle_gamma   90.00
#
_symmetry.space_group_name_H-M   'P 1'
#
loop_
_entity.id
_entity.type
_entity.pdbx_description
1 polymer ?
#
loop_
_entity_poly.entity_id
_entity_poly.type
_entity_poly.pdbx_seq_one_letter_code
_entity_poly.pdbx_strand_id
1 'polypeptide(L)'
;MEPSALTLTEAAEAYLDHLRDARGCSPHTVSAYSRDLGKLLAWTGSKGPARAADLDKKTLQLFLSGQARALAASSQSRLLACLKGFGRWLMERGLPRNPAQTIAFPRKETKLVSVAGEAFLSEVLDDPGTDEGFEAARTRFCVEMFYGSGLRLSELTGLKWNQIARDGAWARVLGKGSRFRTVPLTDAAKASLDEYRGLCAAKGVATSAGPVLVSARGKPVGNRIIQRTVTDRLHAMGRRGKSSPHVLRHSFATHLLDHGADLMAVKEMLGHASLSTTQKYTHVSMAKLKETYAKAHPRA
;
A
#
# COMPACT_ATOMS: atom_id res chain seq x y z
N MET A 1 12.76 -30.92 -10.69
CA MET A 1 13.04 -30.57 -12.10
C MET A 1 14.33 -29.77 -12.11
N GLU A 2 15.35 -30.27 -12.80
CA GLU A 2 16.66 -29.62 -12.83
C GLU A 2 16.61 -28.34 -13.67
N PRO A 3 17.16 -27.20 -13.18
CA PRO A 3 17.16 -25.92 -13.91
C PRO A 3 17.90 -25.97 -15.24
N SER A 4 18.84 -26.90 -15.39
CA SER A 4 19.61 -27.13 -16.62
C SER A 4 18.74 -27.55 -17.81
N ALA A 5 17.57 -28.16 -17.57
CA ALA A 5 16.65 -28.61 -18.59
C ALA A 5 15.54 -27.58 -18.93
N LEU A 6 15.30 -26.59 -18.05
CA LEU A 6 14.19 -25.65 -18.20
C LEU A 6 14.54 -24.51 -19.18
N THR A 7 13.61 -24.19 -20.06
CA THR A 7 13.61 -22.89 -20.74
C THR A 7 13.48 -21.77 -19.73
N LEU A 8 13.90 -20.56 -20.09
CA LEU A 8 13.77 -19.40 -19.22
C LEU A 8 12.30 -19.05 -18.92
N THR A 9 11.39 -19.35 -19.85
CA THR A 9 9.95 -19.16 -19.68
C THR A 9 9.39 -20.13 -18.66
N GLU A 10 9.65 -21.42 -18.79
CA GLU A 10 9.20 -22.45 -17.83
C GLU A 10 9.74 -22.18 -16.43
N ALA A 11 11.00 -21.78 -16.32
CA ALA A 11 11.60 -21.42 -15.03
C ALA A 11 10.94 -20.18 -14.41
N ALA A 12 10.60 -19.18 -15.20
CA ALA A 12 9.91 -17.98 -14.72
C ALA A 12 8.49 -18.29 -14.22
N GLU A 13 7.74 -19.11 -14.93
CA GLU A 13 6.41 -19.57 -14.53
C GLU A 13 6.46 -20.38 -13.23
N ALA A 14 7.36 -21.37 -13.15
CA ALA A 14 7.55 -22.18 -11.96
C ALA A 14 7.99 -21.34 -10.73
N TYR A 15 8.76 -20.29 -10.93
CA TYR A 15 9.11 -19.35 -9.86
C TYR A 15 7.91 -18.54 -9.39
N LEU A 16 7.06 -18.07 -10.31
CA LEU A 16 5.84 -17.33 -9.95
C LEU A 16 4.86 -18.21 -9.16
N ASP A 17 4.73 -19.49 -9.54
CA ASP A 17 3.94 -20.47 -8.79
C ASP A 17 4.53 -20.72 -7.40
N HIS A 18 5.85 -20.89 -7.30
CA HIS A 18 6.53 -21.00 -6.01
C HIS A 18 6.27 -19.76 -5.11
N LEU A 19 6.28 -18.56 -5.66
CA LEU A 19 5.98 -17.36 -4.88
C LEU A 19 4.54 -17.33 -4.39
N ARG A 20 3.60 -17.83 -5.20
CA ARG A 20 2.17 -17.89 -4.88
C ARG A 20 1.90 -18.94 -3.82
N ASP A 21 2.34 -20.16 -4.07
CA ASP A 21 1.89 -21.35 -3.35
C ASP A 21 2.79 -21.68 -2.15
N ALA A 22 4.11 -21.65 -2.33
CA ALA A 22 5.06 -22.01 -1.27
C ALA A 22 5.45 -20.81 -0.38
N ARG A 23 5.57 -19.58 -0.96
CA ARG A 23 5.99 -18.40 -0.22
C ARG A 23 4.81 -17.55 0.27
N GLY A 24 3.58 -17.83 -0.14
CA GLY A 24 2.39 -17.07 0.23
C GLY A 24 2.51 -15.57 -0.08
N CYS A 25 3.19 -15.22 -1.16
CA CYS A 25 3.37 -13.82 -1.55
C CYS A 25 2.04 -13.19 -1.94
N SER A 26 1.88 -11.91 -1.64
CA SER A 26 0.65 -11.20 -2.01
C SER A 26 0.41 -11.24 -3.52
N PRO A 27 -0.87 -11.27 -3.98
CA PRO A 27 -1.20 -11.22 -5.40
C PRO A 27 -0.57 -10.03 -6.13
N HIS A 28 -0.43 -8.89 -5.44
CA HIS A 28 0.25 -7.70 -5.97
C HIS A 28 1.75 -7.93 -6.19
N THR A 29 2.42 -8.67 -5.30
CA THR A 29 3.84 -9.02 -5.44
C THR A 29 4.03 -9.96 -6.62
N VAL A 30 3.21 -11.01 -6.71
CA VAL A 30 3.26 -11.99 -7.82
C VAL A 30 3.01 -11.29 -9.15
N SER A 31 1.97 -10.45 -9.25
CA SER A 31 1.66 -9.68 -10.46
C SER A 31 2.78 -8.69 -10.85
N ALA A 32 3.42 -8.05 -9.87
CA ALA A 32 4.55 -7.16 -10.14
C ALA A 32 5.76 -7.94 -10.69
N TYR A 33 6.08 -9.08 -10.09
CA TYR A 33 7.19 -9.94 -10.52
C TYR A 33 6.90 -10.62 -11.86
N SER A 34 5.64 -11.01 -12.13
CA SER A 34 5.23 -11.52 -13.44
C SER A 34 5.51 -10.49 -14.55
N ARG A 35 5.16 -9.22 -14.32
CA ARG A 35 5.48 -8.14 -15.27
C ARG A 35 6.98 -7.90 -15.42
N ASP A 36 7.74 -8.02 -14.35
CA ASP A 36 9.19 -7.81 -14.36
C ASP A 36 9.91 -8.97 -15.09
N LEU A 37 9.50 -10.22 -14.84
CA LEU A 37 10.00 -11.39 -15.58
C LEU A 37 9.55 -11.37 -17.05
N GLY A 38 8.31 -10.95 -17.33
CA GLY A 38 7.83 -10.78 -18.70
C GLY A 38 8.69 -9.83 -19.54
N LYS A 39 9.24 -8.75 -18.92
CA LYS A 39 10.21 -7.88 -19.60
C LYS A 39 11.52 -8.59 -19.92
N LEU A 40 12.02 -9.43 -18.99
CA LEU A 40 13.22 -10.23 -19.22
C LEU A 40 12.98 -11.21 -20.37
N LEU A 41 11.88 -11.95 -20.34
CA LEU A 41 11.51 -12.92 -21.39
C LEU A 41 11.37 -12.28 -22.76
N ALA A 42 10.70 -11.13 -22.84
CA ALA A 42 10.57 -10.39 -24.09
C ALA A 42 11.93 -9.92 -24.63
N TRP A 43 12.84 -9.52 -23.76
CA TRP A 43 14.19 -9.11 -24.15
C TRP A 43 15.05 -10.31 -24.57
N THR A 44 15.01 -11.43 -23.83
CA THR A 44 15.80 -12.64 -24.14
C THR A 44 15.30 -13.33 -25.40
N GLY A 45 14.01 -13.32 -25.68
CA GLY A 45 13.45 -13.87 -26.92
C GLY A 45 14.03 -13.26 -28.21
N SER A 46 14.61 -12.06 -28.11
CA SER A 46 15.25 -11.38 -29.25
C SER A 46 16.78 -11.31 -29.18
N LYS A 47 17.39 -11.39 -27.97
CA LYS A 47 18.82 -11.06 -27.77
C LYS A 47 19.51 -11.86 -26.67
N GLY A 48 18.86 -12.83 -26.07
CA GLY A 48 19.38 -13.48 -24.86
C GLY A 48 19.26 -15.01 -24.86
N PRO A 49 19.62 -15.63 -23.73
CA PRO A 49 19.60 -17.08 -23.57
C PRO A 49 18.16 -17.63 -23.55
N ALA A 50 17.98 -18.78 -24.17
CA ALA A 50 16.70 -19.48 -24.15
C ALA A 50 16.52 -20.34 -22.88
N ARG A 51 17.61 -20.76 -22.24
CA ARG A 51 17.62 -21.62 -21.06
C ARG A 51 17.93 -20.83 -19.79
N ALA A 52 17.34 -21.24 -18.66
CA ALA A 52 17.60 -20.63 -17.37
C ALA A 52 19.05 -20.82 -16.90
N ALA A 53 19.68 -21.94 -17.29
CA ALA A 53 21.08 -22.25 -16.99
C ALA A 53 22.07 -21.30 -17.64
N ASP A 54 21.73 -20.74 -18.79
CA ASP A 54 22.59 -19.84 -19.56
C ASP A 54 22.48 -18.37 -19.11
N LEU A 55 21.61 -18.09 -18.13
CA LEU A 55 21.41 -16.75 -17.61
C LEU A 55 22.60 -16.35 -16.74
N ASP A 56 23.44 -15.48 -17.22
CA ASP A 56 24.62 -14.99 -16.53
C ASP A 56 24.51 -13.53 -16.06
N LYS A 57 25.49 -13.07 -15.29
CA LYS A 57 25.55 -11.70 -14.76
C LYS A 57 25.63 -10.66 -15.88
N LYS A 58 26.41 -10.95 -16.94
CA LYS A 58 26.62 -10.02 -18.05
C LYS A 58 25.32 -9.79 -18.82
N THR A 59 24.58 -10.85 -19.10
CA THR A 59 23.27 -10.81 -19.71
C THR A 59 22.28 -9.96 -18.90
N LEU A 60 22.22 -10.18 -17.57
CA LEU A 60 21.37 -9.38 -16.69
C LEU A 60 21.78 -7.91 -16.62
N GLN A 61 23.08 -7.61 -16.65
CA GLN A 61 23.57 -6.22 -16.69
C GLN A 61 23.18 -5.52 -17.98
N LEU A 62 23.30 -6.18 -19.13
CA LEU A 62 22.84 -5.66 -20.43
C LEU A 62 21.35 -5.40 -20.45
N PHE A 63 20.57 -6.36 -19.97
CA PHE A 63 19.12 -6.20 -19.83
C PHE A 63 18.76 -4.99 -18.94
N LEU A 64 19.34 -4.92 -17.73
CA LEU A 64 19.06 -3.85 -16.77
C LEU A 64 19.47 -2.48 -17.29
N SER A 65 20.60 -2.38 -18.01
CA SER A 65 21.04 -1.12 -18.62
C SER A 65 20.06 -0.63 -19.67
N GLY A 66 19.51 -1.54 -20.48
CA GLY A 66 18.45 -1.23 -21.44
C GLY A 66 17.15 -0.75 -20.78
N GLN A 67 16.84 -1.24 -19.58
CA GLN A 67 15.66 -0.82 -18.81
C GLN A 67 15.87 0.49 -18.03
N ALA A 68 17.11 0.92 -17.79
CA ALA A 68 17.42 2.03 -16.93
C ALA A 68 16.81 3.37 -17.37
N ARG A 69 16.70 3.58 -18.69
CA ARG A 69 16.11 4.81 -19.27
C ARG A 69 14.57 4.79 -19.22
N ALA A 70 13.96 3.62 -19.26
CA ALA A 70 12.50 3.46 -19.36
C ALA A 70 11.82 3.35 -18.00
N LEU A 71 12.56 3.00 -16.93
CA LEU A 71 12.00 2.72 -15.62
C LEU A 71 12.46 3.74 -14.56
N ALA A 72 11.51 4.19 -13.73
CA ALA A 72 11.85 4.95 -12.52
C ALA A 72 12.74 4.12 -11.57
N ALA A 73 13.58 4.75 -10.75
CA ALA A 73 14.54 4.10 -9.85
C ALA A 73 13.90 3.08 -8.90
N SER A 74 12.68 3.35 -8.42
CA SER A 74 11.91 2.40 -7.59
C SER A 74 11.51 1.14 -8.36
N SER A 75 11.16 1.27 -9.64
CA SER A 75 10.81 0.15 -10.52
C SER A 75 12.06 -0.65 -10.90
N GLN A 76 13.20 0.02 -11.14
CA GLN A 76 14.48 -0.65 -11.36
C GLN A 76 14.89 -1.46 -10.12
N SER A 77 14.74 -0.88 -8.92
CA SER A 77 15.04 -1.59 -7.66
C SER A 77 14.15 -2.81 -7.48
N ARG A 78 12.84 -2.71 -7.78
CA ARG A 78 11.93 -3.86 -7.71
C ARG A 78 12.31 -4.94 -8.73
N LEU A 79 12.59 -4.55 -9.99
CA LEU A 79 13.03 -5.46 -11.05
C LEU A 79 14.28 -6.23 -10.60
N LEU A 80 15.30 -5.53 -10.08
CA LEU A 80 16.51 -6.21 -9.59
C LEU A 80 16.22 -7.11 -8.37
N ALA A 81 15.32 -6.72 -7.46
CA ALA A 81 14.91 -7.58 -6.36
C ALA A 81 14.22 -8.86 -6.86
N CYS A 82 13.36 -8.75 -7.89
CA CYS A 82 12.75 -9.89 -8.57
C CYS A 82 13.82 -10.80 -9.16
N LEU A 83 14.77 -10.27 -9.93
CA LEU A 83 15.86 -11.05 -10.54
C LEU A 83 16.76 -11.73 -9.50
N LYS A 84 17.08 -11.06 -8.40
CA LYS A 84 17.83 -11.66 -7.29
C LYS A 84 17.05 -12.79 -6.62
N GLY A 85 15.75 -12.63 -6.44
CA GLY A 85 14.88 -13.67 -5.91
C GLY A 85 14.79 -14.88 -6.85
N PHE A 86 14.61 -14.62 -8.15
CA PHE A 86 14.58 -15.65 -9.18
C PHE A 86 15.90 -16.41 -9.28
N GLY A 87 17.04 -15.70 -9.31
CA GLY A 87 18.35 -16.35 -9.34
C GLY A 87 18.65 -17.18 -8.08
N ARG A 88 18.16 -16.77 -6.90
CA ARG A 88 18.25 -17.57 -5.67
C ARG A 88 17.42 -18.85 -5.78
N TRP A 89 16.20 -18.74 -6.27
CA TRP A 89 15.31 -19.87 -6.49
C TRP A 89 15.90 -20.89 -7.49
N LEU A 90 16.56 -20.41 -8.56
CA LEU A 90 17.30 -21.27 -9.50
C LEU A 90 18.50 -21.96 -8.82
N MET A 91 19.25 -21.22 -7.98
CA MET A 91 20.40 -21.77 -7.25
C MET A 91 19.98 -22.88 -6.27
N GLU A 92 18.86 -22.72 -5.57
CA GLU A 92 18.27 -23.76 -4.71
C GLU A 92 17.88 -25.03 -5.48
N ARG A 93 17.83 -24.96 -6.81
CA ARG A 93 17.49 -26.07 -7.73
C ARG A 93 18.67 -26.57 -8.57
N GLY A 94 19.89 -26.17 -8.23
CA GLY A 94 21.10 -26.68 -8.84
C GLY A 94 21.84 -25.73 -9.78
N LEU A 95 21.36 -24.48 -9.96
CA LEU A 95 22.19 -23.49 -10.65
C LEU A 95 23.41 -23.13 -9.77
N PRO A 96 24.65 -23.19 -10.31
CA PRO A 96 25.88 -23.05 -9.48
C PRO A 96 26.01 -21.68 -8.84
N ARG A 97 25.39 -20.62 -9.39
CA ARG A 97 25.48 -19.25 -8.87
C ARG A 97 24.17 -18.49 -9.15
N ASN A 98 23.86 -17.54 -8.26
CA ASN A 98 22.82 -16.57 -8.54
C ASN A 98 23.40 -15.46 -9.45
N PRO A 99 22.97 -15.35 -10.72
CA PRO A 99 23.53 -14.39 -11.68
C PRO A 99 23.29 -12.93 -11.30
N ALA A 100 22.26 -12.64 -10.49
CA ALA A 100 21.94 -11.28 -10.06
C ALA A 100 22.57 -10.90 -8.71
N GLN A 101 23.20 -11.83 -7.98
CA GLN A 101 23.60 -11.63 -6.57
C GLN A 101 24.45 -10.38 -6.35
N THR A 102 25.49 -10.20 -7.18
CA THR A 102 26.47 -9.12 -7.04
C THR A 102 26.09 -7.83 -7.78
N ILE A 103 24.94 -7.79 -8.45
CA ILE A 103 24.46 -6.57 -9.12
C ILE A 103 24.00 -5.58 -8.05
N ALA A 104 24.57 -4.37 -8.05
CA ALA A 104 24.20 -3.34 -7.11
C ALA A 104 22.84 -2.73 -7.40
N PHE A 105 22.08 -2.39 -6.36
CA PHE A 105 20.85 -1.63 -6.51
C PHE A 105 21.14 -0.21 -7.01
N PRO A 106 20.28 0.37 -7.86
CA PRO A 106 20.40 1.76 -8.23
C PRO A 106 20.37 2.64 -6.99
N ARG A 107 21.19 3.71 -7.00
CA ARG A 107 21.16 4.68 -5.90
C ARG A 107 19.76 5.28 -5.81
N LYS A 108 19.13 5.15 -4.66
CA LYS A 108 17.88 5.83 -4.36
C LYS A 108 18.21 7.25 -3.96
N GLU A 109 17.75 8.23 -4.71
CA GLU A 109 17.59 9.56 -4.16
C GLU A 109 16.61 9.48 -2.98
N THR A 110 17.04 9.86 -1.81
CA THR A 110 16.17 10.00 -0.64
C THR A 110 15.31 11.24 -0.86
N LYS A 111 14.21 11.08 -1.61
CA LYS A 111 13.22 12.16 -1.72
C LYS A 111 12.60 12.33 -0.35
N LEU A 112 12.73 13.51 0.22
CA LEU A 112 12.01 13.88 1.44
C LEU A 112 10.53 13.54 1.23
N VAL A 113 9.97 12.81 2.18
CA VAL A 113 8.55 12.45 2.11
C VAL A 113 7.75 13.73 2.34
N SER A 114 6.90 14.07 1.39
CA SER A 114 6.09 15.29 1.45
C SER A 114 5.04 15.13 2.54
N VAL A 115 5.15 15.92 3.61
CA VAL A 115 4.11 16.09 4.64
C VAL A 115 3.20 17.23 4.20
N ALA A 116 1.91 17.11 4.44
CA ALA A 116 0.97 18.22 4.31
C ALA A 116 0.90 18.95 5.66
N GLY A 117 1.04 20.27 5.68
CA GLY A 117 0.93 21.04 6.91
C GLY A 117 -0.45 20.95 7.55
N GLU A 118 -0.53 21.09 8.87
CA GLU A 118 -1.78 20.96 9.63
C GLU A 118 -2.82 22.00 9.20
N ALA A 119 -2.42 23.27 9.05
CA ALA A 119 -3.33 24.33 8.60
C ALA A 119 -3.98 23.99 7.24
N PHE A 120 -3.17 23.54 6.28
CA PHE A 120 -3.69 23.09 4.98
C PHE A 120 -4.65 21.90 5.11
N LEU A 121 -4.33 20.94 5.97
CA LEU A 121 -5.21 19.76 6.16
C LEU A 121 -6.50 20.14 6.88
N SER A 122 -6.47 21.08 7.84
CA SER A 122 -7.68 21.62 8.45
C SER A 122 -8.56 22.28 7.40
N GLU A 123 -8.02 23.14 6.54
CA GLU A 123 -8.79 23.75 5.44
C GLU A 123 -9.41 22.68 4.52
N VAL A 124 -8.65 21.64 4.12
CA VAL A 124 -9.15 20.56 3.25
C VAL A 124 -10.29 19.76 3.89
N LEU A 125 -10.19 19.54 5.21
CA LEU A 125 -11.13 18.73 5.96
C LEU A 125 -12.37 19.50 6.40
N ASP A 126 -12.21 20.80 6.70
CA ASP A 126 -13.29 21.68 7.14
C ASP A 126 -14.06 22.28 5.95
N ASP A 127 -13.46 22.30 4.75
CA ASP A 127 -14.14 22.75 3.54
C ASP A 127 -15.18 21.71 3.09
N PRO A 128 -16.49 22.06 3.12
CA PRO A 128 -17.54 21.15 2.63
C PRO A 128 -17.40 20.85 1.13
N GLY A 129 -16.63 21.68 0.40
CA GLY A 129 -16.53 21.64 -1.05
C GLY A 129 -17.77 22.26 -1.72
N THR A 130 -17.62 22.58 -2.99
CA THR A 130 -18.74 23.04 -3.84
C THR A 130 -19.56 21.86 -4.36
N ASP A 131 -19.01 20.67 -4.32
CA ASP A 131 -19.67 19.44 -4.78
C ASP A 131 -20.52 18.87 -3.64
N GLU A 132 -21.82 18.82 -3.85
CA GLU A 132 -22.77 18.16 -2.98
C GLU A 132 -23.09 16.73 -3.49
N GLY A 133 -23.47 15.85 -2.58
CA GLY A 133 -24.01 14.54 -2.91
C GLY A 133 -23.05 13.37 -2.62
N PHE A 134 -23.40 12.22 -3.19
CA PHE A 134 -22.82 10.93 -2.81
C PHE A 134 -21.31 10.83 -2.98
N GLU A 135 -20.79 11.31 -4.12
CA GLU A 135 -19.35 11.21 -4.44
C GLU A 135 -18.52 12.14 -3.55
N ALA A 136 -19.05 13.33 -3.26
CA ALA A 136 -18.40 14.31 -2.38
C ALA A 136 -18.34 13.81 -0.93
N ALA A 137 -19.44 13.29 -0.40
CA ALA A 137 -19.49 12.70 0.94
C ALA A 137 -18.55 11.49 1.07
N ARG A 138 -18.50 10.61 0.05
CA ARG A 138 -17.53 9.52 0.01
C ARG A 138 -16.09 10.04 0.03
N THR A 139 -15.81 11.11 -0.68
CA THR A 139 -14.46 11.71 -0.74
C THR A 139 -14.07 12.30 0.60
N ARG A 140 -14.95 13.07 1.25
CA ARG A 140 -14.74 13.59 2.61
C ARG A 140 -14.43 12.47 3.58
N PHE A 141 -15.26 11.44 3.62
CA PHE A 141 -15.03 10.25 4.43
C PHE A 141 -13.66 9.62 4.15
N CYS A 142 -13.25 9.47 2.89
CA CYS A 142 -11.94 8.92 2.57
C CYS A 142 -10.79 9.77 3.08
N VAL A 143 -10.86 11.10 2.94
CA VAL A 143 -9.81 12.03 3.41
C VAL A 143 -9.69 11.98 4.93
N GLU A 144 -10.82 12.01 5.65
CA GLU A 144 -10.86 11.83 7.11
C GLU A 144 -10.26 10.50 7.56
N MET A 145 -10.59 9.40 6.90
CA MET A 145 -10.03 8.09 7.25
C MET A 145 -8.52 7.98 6.99
N PHE A 146 -8.00 8.62 5.94
CA PHE A 146 -6.57 8.60 5.67
C PHE A 146 -5.77 9.47 6.63
N TYR A 147 -6.28 10.64 6.97
CA TYR A 147 -5.61 11.53 7.90
C TYR A 147 -5.96 11.22 9.35
N GLY A 148 -7.24 11.03 9.68
CA GLY A 148 -7.68 10.76 11.04
C GLY A 148 -7.26 9.39 11.60
N SER A 149 -7.21 8.34 10.77
CA SER A 149 -6.89 6.98 11.23
C SER A 149 -5.62 6.39 10.60
N GLY A 150 -4.97 7.12 9.73
CA GLY A 150 -3.73 6.70 9.07
C GLY A 150 -3.85 5.41 8.25
N LEU A 151 -5.00 5.12 7.65
CA LEU A 151 -5.22 3.89 6.89
C LEU A 151 -4.38 3.83 5.61
N ARG A 152 -4.03 2.60 5.18
CA ARG A 152 -3.53 2.37 3.82
C ARG A 152 -4.70 2.39 2.83
N LEU A 153 -4.42 2.78 1.59
CA LEU A 153 -5.44 2.77 0.53
C LEU A 153 -6.16 1.42 0.42
N SER A 154 -5.41 0.33 0.40
CA SER A 154 -5.98 -1.02 0.32
C SER A 154 -6.76 -1.44 1.57
N GLU A 155 -6.43 -0.92 2.74
CA GLU A 155 -7.16 -1.16 3.99
C GLU A 155 -8.52 -0.47 3.97
N LEU A 156 -8.57 0.79 3.52
CA LEU A 156 -9.82 1.52 3.41
C LEU A 156 -10.72 0.98 2.30
N THR A 157 -10.18 0.67 1.12
CA THR A 157 -10.97 0.11 0.01
C THR A 157 -11.47 -1.31 0.28
N GLY A 158 -10.76 -2.07 1.13
CA GLY A 158 -11.17 -3.39 1.57
C GLY A 158 -12.06 -3.41 2.82
N LEU A 159 -12.33 -2.24 3.42
CA LEU A 159 -13.11 -2.14 4.66
C LEU A 159 -14.56 -2.51 4.41
N LYS A 160 -15.14 -3.29 5.35
CA LYS A 160 -16.54 -3.72 5.33
C LYS A 160 -17.32 -3.07 6.46
N TRP A 161 -18.62 -2.87 6.27
CA TRP A 161 -19.50 -2.25 7.27
C TRP A 161 -19.48 -2.98 8.62
N ASN A 162 -19.44 -4.30 8.63
CA ASN A 162 -19.38 -5.11 9.85
C ASN A 162 -18.01 -5.05 10.58
N GLN A 163 -17.04 -4.36 10.02
CA GLN A 163 -15.74 -4.12 10.63
C GLN A 163 -15.65 -2.75 11.33
N ILE A 164 -16.69 -1.93 11.22
CA ILE A 164 -16.82 -0.66 11.92
C ILE A 164 -17.70 -0.89 13.14
N ALA A 165 -17.29 -0.39 14.30
CA ALA A 165 -18.08 -0.43 15.51
C ALA A 165 -19.43 0.30 15.32
N ARG A 166 -20.46 -0.16 16.03
CA ARG A 166 -21.81 0.43 15.92
C ARG A 166 -21.86 1.90 16.32
N ASP A 167 -21.04 2.28 17.29
CA ASP A 167 -20.86 3.66 17.77
C ASP A 167 -19.90 4.49 16.89
N GLY A 168 -19.35 3.89 15.83
CA GLY A 168 -18.38 4.54 14.96
C GLY A 168 -17.02 4.83 15.62
N ALA A 169 -16.78 4.41 16.86
CA ALA A 169 -15.59 4.81 17.60
C ALA A 169 -14.29 4.17 17.08
N TRP A 170 -14.38 3.05 16.39
CA TRP A 170 -13.21 2.34 15.85
C TRP A 170 -13.56 1.48 14.64
N ALA A 171 -12.54 1.14 13.87
CA ALA A 171 -12.63 0.20 12.76
C ALA A 171 -11.57 -0.90 12.88
N ARG A 172 -11.94 -2.13 12.52
CA ARG A 172 -11.06 -3.29 12.46
C ARG A 172 -10.58 -3.50 11.03
N VAL A 173 -9.32 -3.20 10.75
CA VAL A 173 -8.76 -3.22 9.39
C VAL A 173 -7.83 -4.40 9.18
N LEU A 174 -7.87 -4.97 7.97
CA LEU A 174 -7.00 -6.07 7.56
C LEU A 174 -5.68 -5.53 7.02
N GLY A 175 -4.60 -5.73 7.75
CA GLY A 175 -3.26 -5.32 7.37
C GLY A 175 -2.48 -6.36 6.56
N LYS A 176 -1.19 -6.10 6.38
CA LYS A 176 -0.26 -7.03 5.71
C LYS A 176 -0.17 -8.36 6.48
N GLY A 177 -0.14 -9.47 5.74
CA GLY A 177 -0.07 -10.82 6.32
C GLY A 177 -1.37 -11.29 6.97
N SER A 178 -2.51 -10.80 6.50
CA SER A 178 -3.85 -11.17 6.98
C SER A 178 -4.08 -10.93 8.47
N ARG A 179 -3.33 -10.00 9.08
CA ARG A 179 -3.49 -9.63 10.49
C ARG A 179 -4.43 -8.44 10.61
N PHE A 180 -5.41 -8.58 11.51
CA PHE A 180 -6.30 -7.47 11.85
C PHE A 180 -5.64 -6.56 12.89
N ARG A 181 -5.91 -5.27 12.77
CA ARG A 181 -5.67 -4.28 13.82
C ARG A 181 -6.89 -3.38 13.98
N THR A 182 -7.05 -2.81 15.13
CA THR A 182 -8.08 -1.82 15.42
C THR A 182 -7.47 -0.43 15.31
N VAL A 183 -8.20 0.48 14.69
CA VAL A 183 -7.83 1.89 14.57
C VAL A 183 -8.96 2.76 15.13
N PRO A 184 -8.66 3.79 15.92
CA PRO A 184 -9.66 4.75 16.38
C PRO A 184 -10.14 5.63 15.21
N LEU A 185 -11.37 6.11 15.29
CA LEU A 185 -11.91 7.13 14.41
C LEU A 185 -12.08 8.43 15.18
N THR A 186 -11.68 9.55 14.56
CA THR A 186 -11.97 10.90 15.08
C THR A 186 -13.47 11.18 15.05
N ASP A 187 -13.93 12.17 15.81
CA ASP A 187 -15.33 12.58 15.75
C ASP A 187 -15.70 13.12 14.36
N ALA A 188 -14.78 13.79 13.67
CA ALA A 188 -14.95 14.21 12.29
C ALA A 188 -15.08 13.02 11.32
N ALA A 189 -14.27 11.96 11.51
CA ALA A 189 -14.39 10.73 10.71
C ALA A 189 -15.73 10.01 10.96
N LYS A 190 -16.24 10.02 12.20
CA LYS A 190 -17.59 9.49 12.51
C LYS A 190 -18.68 10.31 11.82
N ALA A 191 -18.64 11.64 11.93
CA ALA A 191 -19.62 12.51 11.30
C ALA A 191 -19.65 12.31 9.78
N SER A 192 -18.48 12.26 9.13
CA SER A 192 -18.39 12.00 7.68
C SER A 192 -18.83 10.59 7.29
N LEU A 193 -18.60 9.59 8.16
CA LEU A 193 -19.11 8.23 7.99
C LEU A 193 -20.64 8.18 8.04
N ASP A 194 -21.25 8.87 9.00
CA ASP A 194 -22.70 8.86 9.19
C ASP A 194 -23.40 9.61 8.07
N GLU A 195 -22.85 10.73 7.60
CA GLU A 195 -23.31 11.41 6.39
C GLU A 195 -23.30 10.48 5.18
N TYR A 196 -22.14 9.84 4.93
CA TYR A 196 -22.00 8.92 3.81
C TYR A 196 -22.91 7.69 3.93
N ARG A 197 -23.07 7.16 5.14
CA ARG A 197 -23.99 6.04 5.44
C ARG A 197 -25.45 6.42 5.13
N GLY A 198 -25.88 7.62 5.52
CA GLY A 198 -27.22 8.13 5.22
C GLY A 198 -27.46 8.20 3.72
N LEU A 199 -26.50 8.69 2.95
CA LEU A 199 -26.59 8.75 1.48
C LEU A 199 -26.56 7.35 0.84
N CYS A 200 -25.83 6.38 1.40
CA CYS A 200 -25.92 4.98 0.98
C CYS A 200 -27.33 4.43 1.19
N ALA A 201 -27.91 4.63 2.37
CA ALA A 201 -29.25 4.17 2.69
C ALA A 201 -30.31 4.82 1.78
N ALA A 202 -30.21 6.12 1.52
CA ALA A 202 -31.11 6.84 0.60
C ALA A 202 -31.07 6.30 -0.84
N LYS A 203 -29.95 5.67 -1.24
CA LYS A 203 -29.79 5.01 -2.54
C LYS A 203 -30.12 3.49 -2.50
N GLY A 204 -30.62 2.97 -1.40
CA GLY A 204 -30.92 1.55 -1.23
C GLY A 204 -29.68 0.66 -1.12
N VAL A 205 -28.50 1.22 -0.82
CA VAL A 205 -27.27 0.44 -0.60
C VAL A 205 -27.25 -0.07 0.83
N ALA A 206 -27.09 -1.38 1.01
CA ALA A 206 -27.02 -1.99 2.33
C ALA A 206 -25.77 -1.55 3.09
N THR A 207 -25.95 -1.12 4.35
CA THR A 207 -24.87 -0.62 5.24
C THR A 207 -24.65 -1.52 6.46
N SER A 208 -25.15 -2.75 6.45
CA SER A 208 -24.96 -3.73 7.52
C SER A 208 -23.80 -4.69 7.26
N ALA A 209 -23.52 -4.97 5.99
CA ALA A 209 -22.46 -5.87 5.54
C ALA A 209 -21.95 -5.43 4.15
N GLY A 210 -20.90 -6.09 3.65
CA GLY A 210 -20.31 -5.73 2.37
C GLY A 210 -19.33 -4.54 2.45
N PRO A 211 -18.83 -4.08 1.29
CA PRO A 211 -17.84 -3.02 1.22
C PRO A 211 -18.38 -1.67 1.66
N VAL A 212 -17.60 -0.91 2.41
CA VAL A 212 -17.95 0.46 2.80
C VAL A 212 -17.90 1.38 1.59
N LEU A 213 -16.81 1.32 0.80
CA LEU A 213 -16.65 2.20 -0.34
C LEU A 213 -17.31 1.65 -1.59
N VAL A 214 -18.42 2.29 -1.97
CA VAL A 214 -19.20 1.96 -3.16
C VAL A 214 -19.41 3.17 -4.07
N SER A 215 -19.80 2.90 -5.32
CA SER A 215 -20.30 3.91 -6.24
C SER A 215 -21.76 4.26 -5.92
N ALA A 216 -22.29 5.31 -6.52
CA ALA A 216 -23.71 5.68 -6.42
C ALA A 216 -24.67 4.57 -6.87
N ARG A 217 -24.17 3.54 -7.57
CA ARG A 217 -24.91 2.33 -7.99
C ARG A 217 -24.70 1.13 -7.07
N GLY A 218 -24.08 1.31 -5.89
CA GLY A 218 -23.81 0.24 -4.92
C GLY A 218 -22.66 -0.71 -5.29
N LYS A 219 -21.93 -0.49 -6.39
CA LYS A 219 -20.80 -1.34 -6.78
C LYS A 219 -19.54 -0.96 -6.02
N PRO A 220 -18.69 -1.91 -5.55
CA PRO A 220 -17.43 -1.64 -4.88
C PRO A 220 -16.53 -0.72 -5.68
N VAL A 221 -15.85 0.22 -5.02
CA VAL A 221 -14.92 1.17 -5.64
C VAL A 221 -13.48 0.74 -5.38
N GLY A 222 -12.72 0.57 -6.46
CA GLY A 222 -11.33 0.11 -6.37
C GLY A 222 -10.33 1.21 -6.03
N ASN A 223 -9.12 0.79 -5.65
CA ASN A 223 -8.00 1.63 -5.23
C ASN A 223 -7.73 2.83 -6.16
N ARG A 224 -7.75 2.61 -7.48
CA ARG A 224 -7.41 3.64 -8.47
C ARG A 224 -8.39 4.82 -8.43
N ILE A 225 -9.67 4.54 -8.25
CA ILE A 225 -10.71 5.58 -8.18
C ILE A 225 -10.52 6.39 -6.92
N ILE A 226 -10.43 5.75 -5.75
CA ILE A 226 -10.23 6.44 -4.46
C ILE A 226 -8.93 7.24 -4.45
N GLN A 227 -7.84 6.67 -4.97
CA GLN A 227 -6.58 7.40 -5.08
C GLN A 227 -6.74 8.67 -5.92
N ARG A 228 -7.39 8.58 -7.07
CA ARG A 228 -7.64 9.72 -7.96
C ARG A 228 -8.50 10.77 -7.28
N THR A 229 -9.65 10.38 -6.72
CA THR A 229 -10.58 11.32 -6.08
C THR A 229 -9.93 12.10 -4.92
N VAL A 230 -9.16 11.41 -4.06
CA VAL A 230 -8.40 12.07 -2.97
C VAL A 230 -7.31 12.99 -3.53
N THR A 231 -6.61 12.57 -4.58
CA THR A 231 -5.59 13.41 -5.22
C THR A 231 -6.20 14.67 -5.82
N ASP A 232 -7.30 14.55 -6.54
CA ASP A 232 -8.02 15.65 -7.18
C ASP A 232 -8.53 16.64 -6.11
N ARG A 233 -9.06 16.15 -4.98
CA ARG A 233 -9.49 16.99 -3.85
C ARG A 233 -8.33 17.79 -3.26
N LEU A 234 -7.18 17.15 -2.98
CA LEU A 234 -6.02 17.85 -2.44
C LEU A 234 -5.47 18.91 -3.41
N HIS A 235 -5.52 18.66 -4.72
CA HIS A 235 -5.10 19.62 -5.75
C HIS A 235 -6.07 20.79 -5.86
N ALA A 236 -7.37 20.54 -5.83
CA ALA A 236 -8.41 21.59 -5.86
C ALA A 236 -8.25 22.58 -4.70
N MET A 237 -7.79 22.10 -3.54
CA MET A 237 -7.47 22.94 -2.37
C MET A 237 -6.09 23.60 -2.43
N GLY A 238 -5.44 23.61 -3.60
CA GLY A 238 -4.19 24.35 -3.82
C GLY A 238 -2.91 23.60 -3.45
N ARG A 239 -2.97 22.29 -3.11
CA ARG A 239 -1.74 21.53 -2.82
C ARG A 239 -0.86 21.43 -4.07
N ARG A 240 0.34 21.98 -3.96
CA ARG A 240 1.40 21.81 -4.96
C ARG A 240 2.28 20.59 -4.63
N GLY A 241 2.64 19.78 -5.64
CA GLY A 241 3.49 18.63 -5.47
C GLY A 241 2.74 17.31 -5.31
N LYS A 242 3.35 16.32 -4.65
CA LYS A 242 2.75 14.99 -4.50
C LYS A 242 1.51 15.06 -3.61
N SER A 243 0.39 14.63 -4.17
CA SER A 243 -0.90 14.52 -3.50
C SER A 243 -1.38 13.08 -3.64
N SER A 244 -1.61 12.40 -2.52
CA SER A 244 -2.07 11.02 -2.54
C SER A 244 -2.51 10.58 -1.13
N PRO A 245 -3.27 9.49 -0.99
CA PRO A 245 -3.57 8.89 0.31
C PRO A 245 -2.34 8.61 1.18
N HIS A 246 -1.19 8.31 0.57
CA HIS A 246 0.05 8.10 1.32
C HIS A 246 0.57 9.37 1.99
N VAL A 247 0.37 10.53 1.37
CA VAL A 247 0.74 11.80 1.98
C VAL A 247 -0.10 12.07 3.22
N LEU A 248 -1.42 11.87 3.16
CA LEU A 248 -2.32 12.02 4.31
C LEU A 248 -1.91 11.11 5.48
N ARG A 249 -1.70 9.83 5.18
CA ARG A 249 -1.23 8.87 6.19
C ARG A 249 0.15 9.24 6.76
N HIS A 250 1.06 9.78 5.94
CA HIS A 250 2.36 10.21 6.42
C HIS A 250 2.25 11.45 7.30
N SER A 251 1.41 12.42 6.90
CA SER A 251 1.10 13.58 7.72
C SER A 251 0.47 13.19 9.05
N PHE A 252 -0.47 12.25 9.07
CA PHE A 252 -1.00 11.66 10.31
C PHE A 252 0.13 11.18 11.24
N ALA A 253 1.06 10.37 10.73
CA ALA A 253 2.15 9.85 11.55
C ALA A 253 3.08 10.94 12.06
N THR A 254 3.42 11.91 11.20
CA THR A 254 4.31 13.01 11.55
C THR A 254 3.68 13.92 12.59
N HIS A 255 2.43 14.36 12.38
CA HIS A 255 1.75 15.24 13.31
C HIS A 255 1.53 14.60 14.68
N LEU A 256 1.19 13.30 14.74
CA LEU A 256 1.12 12.61 16.02
C LEU A 256 2.46 12.65 16.77
N LEU A 257 3.58 12.41 16.07
CA LEU A 257 4.92 12.47 16.67
C LEU A 257 5.30 13.89 17.10
N ASP A 258 4.98 14.88 16.28
CA ASP A 258 5.24 16.29 16.58
C ASP A 258 4.46 16.77 17.82
N HIS A 259 3.27 16.19 18.08
CA HIS A 259 2.48 16.41 19.28
C HIS A 259 2.82 15.44 20.44
N GLY A 260 3.99 14.79 20.37
CA GLY A 260 4.52 14.01 21.48
C GLY A 260 3.95 12.62 21.64
N ALA A 261 3.27 12.06 20.62
CA ALA A 261 2.84 10.66 20.66
C ALA A 261 4.05 9.73 20.72
N ASP A 262 3.93 8.67 21.51
CA ASP A 262 4.95 7.62 21.55
C ASP A 262 5.13 6.94 20.18
N LEU A 263 6.37 6.81 19.74
CA LEU A 263 6.71 6.22 18.44
C LEU A 263 6.20 4.78 18.30
N MET A 264 6.16 4.00 19.39
CA MET A 264 5.67 2.62 19.36
C MET A 264 4.16 2.59 19.19
N ALA A 265 3.43 3.49 19.85
CA ALA A 265 1.98 3.64 19.66
C ALA A 265 1.64 4.02 18.23
N VAL A 266 2.37 4.98 17.64
CA VAL A 266 2.18 5.37 16.23
C VAL A 266 2.51 4.22 15.26
N LYS A 267 3.57 3.46 15.50
CA LYS A 267 3.90 2.26 14.70
C LYS A 267 2.81 1.19 14.79
N GLU A 268 2.22 0.98 15.95
CA GLU A 268 1.14 0.02 16.15
C GLU A 268 -0.14 0.47 15.42
N MET A 269 -0.53 1.74 15.56
CA MET A 269 -1.65 2.32 14.80
C MET A 269 -1.46 2.16 13.29
N LEU A 270 -0.23 2.35 12.81
CA LEU A 270 0.10 2.21 11.39
C LEU A 270 0.23 0.75 10.94
N GLY A 271 0.37 -0.21 11.83
CA GLY A 271 0.55 -1.62 11.50
C GLY A 271 1.87 -1.87 10.75
N HIS A 272 2.98 -1.33 11.26
CA HIS A 272 4.33 -1.62 10.76
C HIS A 272 4.81 -2.96 11.33
N ALA A 273 4.83 -4.00 10.50
CA ALA A 273 5.35 -5.32 10.85
C ALA A 273 6.88 -5.37 10.76
N SER A 274 7.60 -4.67 11.64
CA SER A 274 9.03 -4.93 11.83
C SER A 274 9.18 -5.91 12.99
N LEU A 275 9.48 -7.17 12.68
CA LEU A 275 9.55 -8.31 13.60
C LEU A 275 10.76 -8.31 14.54
N SER A 276 11.62 -7.29 14.55
CA SER A 276 12.86 -7.36 15.34
C SER A 276 12.76 -6.84 16.78
N THR A 277 11.61 -6.30 17.20
CA THR A 277 11.43 -5.78 18.56
C THR A 277 10.15 -6.26 19.29
N THR A 278 9.37 -7.16 18.69
CA THR A 278 8.04 -7.55 19.18
C THR A 278 8.09 -8.55 20.37
N GLN A 279 9.25 -8.95 20.83
CA GLN A 279 9.35 -9.91 21.94
C GLN A 279 9.35 -9.30 23.34
N LYS A 280 9.33 -7.97 23.49
CA LYS A 280 9.38 -7.32 24.83
C LYS A 280 8.19 -6.44 25.20
N TYR A 281 7.29 -6.11 24.28
CA TYR A 281 6.14 -5.22 24.57
C TYR A 281 4.84 -5.86 24.06
N THR A 282 4.33 -6.79 24.87
CA THR A 282 2.98 -7.33 24.71
C THR A 282 1.97 -6.28 25.11
N HIS A 283 1.14 -5.87 24.14
CA HIS A 283 -0.12 -5.15 24.34
C HIS A 283 -0.02 -3.75 24.95
N VAL A 284 0.24 -2.74 24.08
CA VAL A 284 -0.31 -1.41 24.36
C VAL A 284 -1.83 -1.60 24.43
N SER A 285 -2.42 -1.38 25.57
CA SER A 285 -3.87 -1.60 25.75
C SER A 285 -4.62 -0.65 24.81
N MET A 286 -5.79 -1.05 24.32
CA MET A 286 -6.65 -0.18 23.50
C MET A 286 -6.96 1.15 24.19
N ALA A 287 -7.02 1.15 25.54
CA ALA A 287 -7.19 2.36 26.33
C ALA A 287 -6.01 3.32 26.16
N LYS A 288 -4.77 2.81 26.22
CA LYS A 288 -3.56 3.62 26.04
C LYS A 288 -3.39 4.13 24.61
N LEU A 289 -3.77 3.34 23.62
CA LEU A 289 -3.80 3.79 22.21
C LEU A 289 -4.80 4.93 22.02
N LYS A 290 -6.01 4.81 22.57
CA LYS A 290 -7.03 5.86 22.54
C LYS A 290 -6.55 7.12 23.27
N GLU A 291 -5.96 6.99 24.44
CA GLU A 291 -5.45 8.11 25.22
C GLU A 291 -4.33 8.84 24.47
N THR A 292 -3.34 8.10 23.93
CA THR A 292 -2.25 8.67 23.16
C THR A 292 -2.79 9.39 21.93
N TYR A 293 -3.76 8.78 21.26
CA TYR A 293 -4.41 9.34 20.09
C TYR A 293 -5.18 10.62 20.43
N ALA A 294 -6.02 10.60 21.48
CA ALA A 294 -6.81 11.76 21.92
C ALA A 294 -5.94 12.94 22.36
N LYS A 295 -4.73 12.67 22.90
CA LYS A 295 -3.80 13.73 23.34
C LYS A 295 -3.00 14.34 22.20
N ALA A 296 -2.69 13.55 21.15
CA ALA A 296 -1.70 13.93 20.15
C ALA A 296 -2.29 14.17 18.77
N HIS A 297 -3.51 13.71 18.46
CA HIS A 297 -4.08 13.94 17.13
C HIS A 297 -4.75 15.32 17.07
N PRO A 298 -4.41 16.18 16.06
CA PRO A 298 -4.94 17.55 15.96
C PRO A 298 -6.47 17.64 15.84
N ARG A 299 -7.13 16.54 15.51
CA ARG A 299 -8.60 16.43 15.31
C ARG A 299 -9.23 15.30 16.14
N ALA A 300 -8.59 14.90 17.25
CA ALA A 300 -9.14 13.90 18.16
C ALA A 300 -10.33 14.44 18.96
#